data_013e8cbf86de927acdd1507a05d87a30
#
_entry.id   013e8cbf86de927acdd1507a05d87a30
#
_cell.length_a   1.000
_cell.length_b   1.000
_cell.length_c   1.000
_cell.angle_alpha   90.00
_cell.angle_beta   90.00
_cell.angle_gamma   90.00
#
_symmetry.space_group_name_H-M   'P 1'
#
loop_
_entity.id
_entity.type
_entity.pdbx_description
1 polymer ?
#
loop_
_entity_poly.entity_id
_entity_poly.type
_entity_poly.pdbx_seq_one_letter_code
_entity_poly.pdbx_strand_id
1 'polypeptide(L)'
;MTNSARDFATSIKPTVLVVDDSTMMTSLAARILGKDYNVLTASSGEECLELLKTKKPHLILLDVTMKGMDGFAVLKALKSNAKTAPIPVIFMTSDENNETEIRSLNEGAVDFITKPFIPGIFLRRVKNTIELSLLQKNLQFEVNVQTEKFKKLTRQIMLALSGTVDAKDHYTKGHSFRVAKYSVEIARRLGYSEQNQEDIYAMGLLHDVGKIGVAGDIIRKDTKLTDEEYQNIKEHTITGYNILKTITALPGLAIGARWHHERFD
;
A
#
# COMPACT_ATOMS: atom_id res chain seq x y z
N MET A 1 -7.42 -1.90 -25.68
CA MET A 1 -7.71 -0.57 -25.08
C MET A 1 -6.59 -0.24 -24.08
N THR A 2 -5.36 0.02 -24.53
CA THR A 2 -4.18 0.10 -23.64
C THR A 2 -3.12 1.12 -24.10
N ASN A 3 -3.48 2.15 -24.87
CA ASN A 3 -2.52 3.18 -25.31
C ASN A 3 -2.78 4.58 -24.72
N SER A 4 -3.90 4.81 -24.03
CA SER A 4 -4.28 6.18 -23.56
C SER A 4 -3.51 6.65 -22.33
N ALA A 5 -2.97 5.75 -21.51
CA ALA A 5 -2.24 6.13 -20.28
C ALA A 5 -0.76 6.51 -20.52
N ARG A 6 -0.18 6.08 -21.65
CA ARG A 6 1.21 6.44 -22.02
C ARG A 6 1.32 7.84 -22.61
N ASP A 7 0.28 8.34 -23.27
CA ASP A 7 0.32 9.63 -23.97
C ASP A 7 0.12 10.84 -23.05
N PHE A 8 -0.49 10.69 -21.86
CA PHE A 8 -0.64 11.78 -20.89
C PHE A 8 0.64 12.11 -20.08
N ALA A 9 1.61 11.20 -20.04
CA ALA A 9 2.88 11.41 -19.32
C ALA A 9 3.90 12.29 -20.10
N THR A 10 3.65 12.62 -21.35
CA THR A 10 4.62 13.30 -22.24
C THR A 10 4.51 14.81 -22.27
N SER A 11 3.56 15.44 -21.56
CA SER A 11 3.32 16.90 -21.67
C SER A 11 4.00 17.75 -20.59
N ILE A 12 4.40 17.21 -19.43
CA ILE A 12 4.99 17.97 -18.33
C ILE A 12 6.42 17.49 -18.09
N LYS A 13 7.41 18.36 -18.36
CA LYS A 13 8.81 18.05 -18.05
C LYS A 13 8.97 17.81 -16.54
N PRO A 14 9.65 16.72 -16.12
CA PRO A 14 9.96 16.51 -14.71
C PRO A 14 10.76 17.69 -14.14
N THR A 15 10.58 17.97 -12.86
CA THR A 15 11.27 19.07 -12.17
C THR A 15 12.46 18.51 -11.40
N VAL A 16 13.63 19.11 -11.57
CA VAL A 16 14.87 18.80 -10.85
C VAL A 16 15.24 20.04 -10.02
N LEU A 17 15.48 19.84 -8.73
CA LEU A 17 16.03 20.89 -7.86
C LEU A 17 17.53 20.67 -7.73
N VAL A 18 18.30 21.70 -8.08
CA VAL A 18 19.77 21.75 -7.95
C VAL A 18 20.13 22.63 -6.78
N VAL A 19 20.86 22.08 -5.83
CA VAL A 19 21.26 22.75 -4.58
C VAL A 19 22.77 22.78 -4.51
N ASP A 20 23.37 23.98 -4.59
CA ASP A 20 24.82 24.18 -4.61
C ASP A 20 25.10 25.63 -4.29
N ASP A 21 26.04 25.96 -3.40
CA ASP A 21 26.37 27.34 -3.04
C ASP A 21 27.20 28.04 -4.12
N SER A 22 27.70 27.32 -5.13
CA SER A 22 28.34 27.85 -6.32
C SER A 22 27.32 28.17 -7.42
N THR A 23 27.11 29.47 -7.68
CA THR A 23 26.25 29.94 -8.79
C THR A 23 26.72 29.45 -10.16
N MET A 24 27.99 29.17 -10.32
CA MET A 24 28.54 28.60 -11.54
C MET A 24 28.08 27.17 -11.73
N MET A 25 28.06 26.37 -10.66
CA MET A 25 27.66 24.96 -10.72
C MET A 25 26.16 24.83 -10.93
N THR A 26 25.33 25.62 -10.21
CA THR A 26 23.88 25.65 -10.43
C THR A 26 23.53 26.07 -11.86
N SER A 27 24.21 27.07 -12.41
CA SER A 27 24.01 27.54 -13.80
C SER A 27 24.45 26.50 -14.83
N LEU A 28 25.55 25.79 -14.59
CA LEU A 28 26.03 24.71 -15.46
C LEU A 28 25.04 23.55 -15.47
N ALA A 29 24.61 23.09 -14.30
CA ALA A 29 23.63 22.02 -14.17
C ALA A 29 22.29 22.41 -14.84
N ALA A 30 21.80 23.63 -14.59
CA ALA A 30 20.59 24.14 -15.22
C ALA A 30 20.67 24.17 -16.75
N ARG A 31 21.83 24.56 -17.30
CA ARG A 31 22.06 24.58 -18.75
C ARG A 31 22.05 23.15 -19.34
N ILE A 32 22.66 22.19 -18.65
CA ILE A 32 22.72 20.80 -19.11
C ILE A 32 21.30 20.17 -19.05
N LEU A 33 20.55 20.41 -18.00
CA LEU A 33 19.24 19.80 -17.74
C LEU A 33 18.08 20.50 -18.43
N GLY A 34 18.18 21.82 -18.69
CA GLY A 34 17.05 22.67 -19.10
C GLY A 34 16.38 22.28 -20.42
N LYS A 35 17.04 21.47 -21.25
CA LYS A 35 16.42 20.93 -22.46
C LYS A 35 15.28 19.94 -22.14
N ASP A 36 15.49 19.06 -21.16
CA ASP A 36 14.62 17.92 -20.89
C ASP A 36 13.83 18.05 -19.57
N TYR A 37 14.26 18.95 -18.68
CA TYR A 37 13.71 19.11 -17.33
C TYR A 37 13.36 20.56 -17.00
N ASN A 38 12.40 20.74 -16.08
CA ASN A 38 12.22 22.02 -15.39
C ASN A 38 13.25 22.09 -14.26
N VAL A 39 14.09 23.12 -14.24
CA VAL A 39 15.15 23.21 -13.24
C VAL A 39 14.79 24.30 -12.24
N LEU A 40 14.82 23.96 -10.96
CA LEU A 40 14.82 24.87 -9.83
C LEU A 40 16.22 24.88 -9.23
N THR A 41 16.63 26.00 -8.68
CA THR A 41 17.93 26.14 -8.03
C THR A 41 17.77 26.68 -6.62
N ALA A 42 18.64 26.24 -5.73
CA ALA A 42 18.82 26.80 -4.39
C ALA A 42 20.31 26.97 -4.12
N SER A 43 20.68 28.04 -3.42
CA SER A 43 22.05 28.41 -3.10
C SER A 43 22.48 27.93 -1.70
N SER A 44 21.58 27.33 -0.94
CA SER A 44 21.88 26.79 0.41
C SER A 44 20.91 25.66 0.80
N GLY A 45 21.27 24.94 1.85
CA GLY A 45 20.39 23.89 2.43
C GLY A 45 19.08 24.46 2.96
N GLU A 46 19.13 25.65 3.59
CA GLU A 46 17.95 26.31 4.14
C GLU A 46 16.99 26.75 3.03
N GLU A 47 17.49 27.31 1.93
CA GLU A 47 16.68 27.67 0.77
C GLU A 47 16.06 26.43 0.12
N CYS A 48 16.80 25.33 0.04
CA CYS A 48 16.28 24.06 -0.43
C CYS A 48 15.06 23.62 0.40
N LEU A 49 15.18 23.60 1.73
CA LEU A 49 14.10 23.19 2.61
C LEU A 49 12.89 24.15 2.54
N GLU A 50 13.11 25.43 2.34
CA GLU A 50 12.03 26.41 2.16
C GLU A 50 11.27 26.19 0.85
N LEU A 51 11.99 26.00 -0.26
CA LEU A 51 11.40 25.68 -1.56
C LEU A 51 10.52 24.43 -1.52
N LEU A 52 10.94 23.41 -0.77
CA LEU A 52 10.23 22.14 -0.65
C LEU A 52 8.90 22.22 0.14
N LYS A 53 8.63 23.32 0.84
CA LYS A 53 7.31 23.58 1.44
C LYS A 53 6.23 23.78 0.38
N THR A 54 6.58 24.33 -0.78
CA THR A 54 5.64 24.67 -1.84
C THR A 54 5.87 23.90 -3.15
N LYS A 55 7.10 23.43 -3.40
CA LYS A 55 7.48 22.71 -4.62
C LYS A 55 7.75 21.24 -4.33
N LYS A 56 7.43 20.40 -5.31
CA LYS A 56 7.66 18.95 -5.23
C LYS A 56 8.49 18.50 -6.43
N PRO A 57 9.83 18.61 -6.36
CA PRO A 57 10.70 18.14 -7.45
C PRO A 57 10.65 16.61 -7.55
N HIS A 58 10.98 16.10 -8.73
CA HIS A 58 11.10 14.68 -9.00
C HIS A 58 12.46 14.11 -8.60
N LEU A 59 13.47 15.00 -8.48
CA LEU A 59 14.84 14.69 -8.08
C LEU A 59 15.46 15.93 -7.44
N ILE A 60 16.30 15.71 -6.44
CA ILE A 60 17.18 16.74 -5.86
C ILE A 60 18.61 16.36 -6.19
N LEU A 61 19.35 17.27 -6.81
CA LEU A 61 20.80 17.25 -6.93
C LEU A 61 21.36 18.13 -5.83
N LEU A 62 22.14 17.57 -4.94
CA LEU A 62 22.52 18.20 -3.68
C LEU A 62 24.04 18.19 -3.52
N ASP A 63 24.64 19.37 -3.41
CA ASP A 63 26.05 19.45 -3.07
C ASP A 63 26.30 18.93 -1.66
N VAL A 64 27.37 18.13 -1.51
CA VAL A 64 27.80 17.63 -0.20
C VAL A 64 28.35 18.77 0.67
N THR A 65 29.16 19.67 0.08
CA THR A 65 29.90 20.69 0.81
C THR A 65 29.33 22.06 0.52
N MET A 66 28.51 22.56 1.43
CA MET A 66 27.95 23.92 1.35
C MET A 66 28.21 24.69 2.64
N LYS A 67 28.23 26.01 2.54
CA LYS A 67 28.30 26.89 3.72
C LYS A 67 27.02 26.81 4.52
N GLY A 68 27.12 26.80 5.85
CA GLY A 68 25.97 26.69 6.75
C GLY A 68 25.51 25.24 6.89
N MET A 69 24.36 24.90 6.35
CA MET A 69 23.83 23.55 6.37
C MET A 69 24.43 22.71 5.24
N ASP A 70 25.23 21.71 5.58
CA ASP A 70 25.83 20.78 4.60
C ASP A 70 24.80 19.84 3.96
N GLY A 71 25.21 19.16 2.88
CA GLY A 71 24.33 18.26 2.14
C GLY A 71 23.82 17.10 2.98
N PHE A 72 24.59 16.57 3.91
CA PHE A 72 24.17 15.47 4.79
C PHE A 72 23.09 15.93 5.78
N ALA A 73 23.22 17.15 6.34
CA ALA A 73 22.19 17.71 7.20
C ALA A 73 20.88 17.95 6.44
N VAL A 74 20.96 18.43 5.19
CA VAL A 74 19.79 18.56 4.32
C VAL A 74 19.15 17.18 4.05
N LEU A 75 19.94 16.19 3.65
CA LEU A 75 19.42 14.82 3.39
C LEU A 75 18.73 14.25 4.62
N LYS A 76 19.31 14.37 5.80
CA LYS A 76 18.71 13.93 7.06
C LYS A 76 17.37 14.61 7.33
N ALA A 77 17.29 15.92 7.12
CA ALA A 77 16.03 16.68 7.25
C ALA A 77 14.96 16.20 6.24
N LEU A 78 15.35 15.95 4.98
CA LEU A 78 14.47 15.41 3.95
C LEU A 78 13.91 14.04 4.31
N LYS A 79 14.77 13.14 4.78
CA LYS A 79 14.38 11.76 5.13
C LYS A 79 13.52 11.67 6.39
N SER A 80 13.65 12.65 7.30
CA SER A 80 12.83 12.74 8.51
C SER A 80 11.40 13.24 8.28
N ASN A 81 11.08 13.77 7.09
CA ASN A 81 9.77 14.31 6.77
C ASN A 81 9.08 13.42 5.73
N ALA A 82 7.93 12.84 6.09
CA ALA A 82 7.17 11.93 5.24
C ALA A 82 6.79 12.50 3.85
N LYS A 83 6.69 13.83 3.71
CA LYS A 83 6.38 14.47 2.41
C LYS A 83 7.58 14.56 1.48
N THR A 84 8.79 14.67 2.02
CA THR A 84 10.04 14.82 1.25
C THR A 84 10.88 13.55 1.21
N ALA A 85 10.72 12.64 2.18
CA ALA A 85 11.46 11.38 2.25
C ALA A 85 11.44 10.55 0.95
N PRO A 86 10.31 10.51 0.19
CA PRO A 86 10.25 9.75 -1.06
C PRO A 86 10.94 10.43 -2.26
N ILE A 87 11.45 11.67 -2.10
CA ILE A 87 12.15 12.34 -3.19
C ILE A 87 13.56 11.76 -3.29
N PRO A 88 13.97 11.25 -4.46
CA PRO A 88 15.33 10.78 -4.66
C PRO A 88 16.32 11.95 -4.58
N VAL A 89 17.47 11.69 -3.98
CA VAL A 89 18.58 12.65 -3.85
C VAL A 89 19.81 12.04 -4.46
N ILE A 90 20.44 12.78 -5.38
CA ILE A 90 21.78 12.47 -5.90
C ILE A 90 22.73 13.51 -5.29
N PHE A 91 23.80 13.06 -4.65
CA PHE A 91 24.82 13.96 -4.19
C PHE A 91 25.74 14.40 -5.34
N MET A 92 26.16 15.65 -5.29
CA MET A 92 27.23 16.20 -6.11
C MET A 92 28.44 16.42 -5.22
N THR A 93 29.60 15.88 -5.56
CA THR A 93 30.80 15.96 -4.72
C THR A 93 32.03 16.28 -5.54
N SER A 94 32.93 17.06 -4.97
CA SER A 94 34.30 17.31 -5.51
C SER A 94 35.32 16.31 -4.93
N ASP A 95 34.89 15.50 -3.97
CA ASP A 95 35.75 14.53 -3.30
C ASP A 95 35.70 13.20 -4.07
N GLU A 96 36.86 12.73 -4.52
CA GLU A 96 37.01 11.41 -5.18
C GLU A 96 37.20 10.29 -4.15
N ASN A 97 36.97 10.55 -2.87
CA ASN A 97 37.23 9.60 -1.80
C ASN A 97 36.07 8.59 -1.68
N ASN A 98 36.38 7.32 -1.80
CA ASN A 98 35.40 6.22 -1.67
C ASN A 98 34.60 6.28 -0.35
N GLU A 99 35.15 6.85 0.72
CA GLU A 99 34.45 6.97 2.00
C GLU A 99 33.23 7.92 1.92
N THR A 100 33.35 9.03 1.21
CA THR A 100 32.22 9.98 1.01
C THR A 100 31.13 9.36 0.14
N GLU A 101 31.50 8.56 -0.86
CA GLU A 101 30.56 7.84 -1.71
C GLU A 101 29.78 6.80 -0.90
N ILE A 102 30.49 5.93 -0.14
CA ILE A 102 29.88 4.90 0.71
C ILE A 102 28.98 5.54 1.77
N ARG A 103 29.42 6.61 2.40
CA ARG A 103 28.62 7.36 3.38
C ARG A 103 27.34 7.91 2.76
N SER A 104 27.44 8.50 1.58
CA SER A 104 26.30 9.07 0.85
C SER A 104 25.18 8.06 0.61
N LEU A 105 25.53 6.87 0.15
CA LEU A 105 24.56 5.80 -0.10
C LEU A 105 23.97 5.24 1.20
N ASN A 106 24.79 5.07 2.24
CA ASN A 106 24.35 4.57 3.55
C ASN A 106 23.38 5.54 4.26
N GLU A 107 23.53 6.84 4.06
CA GLU A 107 22.64 7.85 4.63
C GLU A 107 21.33 8.05 3.81
N GLY A 108 21.17 7.35 2.68
CA GLY A 108 19.92 7.28 1.93
C GLY A 108 19.86 8.14 0.67
N ALA A 109 21.01 8.61 0.15
CA ALA A 109 21.08 9.08 -1.22
C ALA A 109 20.93 7.88 -2.19
N VAL A 110 20.39 8.13 -3.37
CA VAL A 110 20.18 7.07 -4.37
C VAL A 110 21.38 6.91 -5.32
N ASP A 111 22.20 7.95 -5.44
CA ASP A 111 23.41 7.97 -6.28
C ASP A 111 24.28 9.18 -5.90
N PHE A 112 25.45 9.28 -6.51
CA PHE A 112 26.34 10.45 -6.41
C PHE A 112 26.93 10.80 -7.80
N ILE A 113 27.37 12.04 -7.95
CA ILE A 113 27.99 12.56 -9.18
C ILE A 113 29.22 13.39 -8.79
N THR A 114 30.37 13.04 -9.36
CA THR A 114 31.62 13.80 -9.14
C THR A 114 31.66 15.08 -9.97
N LYS A 115 32.18 16.13 -9.39
CA LYS A 115 32.51 17.39 -10.06
C LYS A 115 33.97 17.37 -10.55
N PRO A 116 34.30 17.86 -11.77
CA PRO A 116 33.41 18.52 -12.73
C PRO A 116 32.51 17.54 -13.49
N PHE A 117 31.31 17.99 -13.86
CA PHE A 117 30.33 17.13 -14.53
C PHE A 117 30.75 16.75 -15.95
N ILE A 118 30.68 15.46 -16.27
CA ILE A 118 30.71 14.96 -17.63
C ILE A 118 29.26 14.95 -18.14
N PRO A 119 28.85 15.84 -19.08
CA PRO A 119 27.45 16.09 -19.40
C PRO A 119 26.65 14.82 -19.75
N GLY A 120 27.24 13.90 -20.50
CA GLY A 120 26.57 12.65 -20.90
C GLY A 120 26.30 11.70 -19.72
N ILE A 121 27.25 11.59 -18.78
CA ILE A 121 27.10 10.76 -17.57
C ILE A 121 26.10 11.43 -16.62
N PHE A 122 26.20 12.74 -16.43
CA PHE A 122 25.31 13.54 -15.61
C PHE A 122 23.84 13.37 -16.04
N LEU A 123 23.55 13.62 -17.31
CA LEU A 123 22.22 13.46 -17.88
C LEU A 123 21.69 12.04 -17.71
N ARG A 124 22.53 11.02 -17.95
CA ARG A 124 22.14 9.62 -17.85
C ARG A 124 21.76 9.23 -16.42
N ARG A 125 22.54 9.64 -15.41
CA ARG A 125 22.23 9.38 -14.00
C ARG A 125 20.93 10.05 -13.56
N VAL A 126 20.74 11.32 -13.92
CA VAL A 126 19.51 12.06 -13.65
C VAL A 126 18.31 11.37 -14.28
N LYS A 127 18.42 11.02 -15.58
CA LYS A 127 17.36 10.33 -16.32
C LYS A 127 17.00 9.00 -15.67
N ASN A 128 17.97 8.13 -15.43
CA ASN A 128 17.75 6.81 -14.87
C ASN A 128 17.09 6.90 -13.49
N THR A 129 17.54 7.83 -12.64
CA THR A 129 16.98 8.02 -11.30
C THR A 129 15.53 8.48 -11.35
N ILE A 130 15.20 9.43 -12.23
CA ILE A 130 13.83 9.92 -12.39
C ILE A 130 12.93 8.81 -12.93
N GLU A 131 13.36 8.11 -14.00
CA GLU A 131 12.60 7.01 -14.60
C GLU A 131 12.32 5.90 -13.61
N LEU A 132 13.34 5.47 -12.84
CA LEU A 132 13.18 4.45 -11.81
C LEU A 132 12.21 4.90 -10.70
N SER A 133 12.34 6.13 -10.22
CA SER A 133 11.44 6.68 -9.20
C SER A 133 9.99 6.76 -9.67
N LEU A 134 9.76 7.16 -10.92
CA LEU A 134 8.42 7.22 -11.51
C LEU A 134 7.84 5.81 -11.69
N LEU A 135 8.65 4.86 -12.16
CA LEU A 135 8.24 3.46 -12.31
C LEU A 135 7.85 2.83 -10.97
N GLN A 136 8.66 3.05 -9.93
CA GLN A 136 8.35 2.58 -8.58
C GLN A 136 7.03 3.15 -8.04
N LYS A 137 6.80 4.47 -8.21
CA LYS A 137 5.54 5.12 -7.81
C LYS A 137 4.34 4.56 -8.57
N ASN A 138 4.47 4.37 -9.87
CA ASN A 138 3.39 3.81 -10.69
C ASN A 138 3.09 2.36 -10.29
N LEU A 139 4.13 1.54 -10.08
CA LEU A 139 3.95 0.16 -9.63
C LEU A 139 3.26 0.09 -8.26
N GLN A 140 3.68 0.93 -7.30
CA GLN A 140 3.03 1.00 -5.99
C GLN A 140 1.55 1.42 -6.10
N PHE A 141 1.24 2.37 -6.96
CA PHE A 141 -0.14 2.78 -7.23
C PHE A 141 -0.96 1.63 -7.83
N GLU A 142 -0.42 0.94 -8.84
CA GLU A 142 -1.07 -0.22 -9.46
C GLU A 142 -1.32 -1.35 -8.45
N VAL A 143 -0.32 -1.67 -7.62
CA VAL A 143 -0.46 -2.68 -6.55
C VAL A 143 -1.58 -2.30 -5.60
N ASN A 144 -1.64 -1.04 -5.16
CA ASN A 144 -2.70 -0.58 -4.26
C ASN A 144 -4.09 -0.70 -4.91
N VAL A 145 -4.22 -0.29 -6.18
CA VAL A 145 -5.48 -0.39 -6.94
C VAL A 145 -5.93 -1.84 -7.09
N GLN A 146 -5.01 -2.75 -7.42
CA GLN A 146 -5.34 -4.17 -7.55
C GLN A 146 -5.69 -4.81 -6.21
N THR A 147 -5.00 -4.44 -5.15
CA THR A 147 -5.30 -4.91 -3.79
C THR A 147 -6.71 -4.51 -3.37
N GLU A 148 -7.11 -3.26 -3.59
CA GLU A 148 -8.46 -2.79 -3.25
C GLU A 148 -9.55 -3.47 -4.12
N LYS A 149 -9.28 -3.68 -5.40
CA LYS A 149 -10.18 -4.45 -6.27
C LYS A 149 -10.35 -5.89 -5.78
N PHE A 150 -9.26 -6.54 -5.39
CA PHE A 150 -9.26 -7.90 -4.88
C PHE A 150 -10.06 -8.01 -3.57
N LYS A 151 -9.81 -7.10 -2.61
CA LYS A 151 -10.58 -7.02 -1.35
C LYS A 151 -12.08 -6.88 -1.62
N LYS A 152 -12.46 -5.96 -2.53
CA LYS A 152 -13.85 -5.75 -2.90
C LYS A 152 -14.49 -6.99 -3.50
N LEU A 153 -13.80 -7.65 -4.44
CA LEU A 153 -14.30 -8.87 -5.08
C LEU A 153 -14.47 -10.00 -4.07
N THR A 154 -13.50 -10.23 -3.21
CA THR A 154 -13.55 -11.24 -2.15
C THR A 154 -14.76 -11.01 -1.24
N ARG A 155 -14.98 -9.75 -0.81
CA ARG A 155 -16.16 -9.41 0.00
C ARG A 155 -17.48 -9.69 -0.74
N GLN A 156 -17.56 -9.38 -2.03
CA GLN A 156 -18.75 -9.65 -2.83
C GLN A 156 -19.01 -11.16 -2.98
N ILE A 157 -17.95 -11.97 -3.15
CA ILE A 157 -18.07 -13.44 -3.22
C ILE A 157 -18.57 -13.98 -1.89
N MET A 158 -18.01 -13.53 -0.76
CA MET A 158 -18.47 -13.98 0.57
C MET A 158 -19.94 -13.62 0.81
N LEU A 159 -20.36 -12.41 0.43
CA LEU A 159 -21.77 -11.99 0.50
C LEU A 159 -22.67 -12.83 -0.38
N ALA A 160 -22.25 -13.18 -1.60
CA ALA A 160 -23.03 -14.02 -2.49
C ALA A 160 -23.17 -15.44 -1.95
N LEU A 161 -22.08 -16.02 -1.41
CA LEU A 161 -22.09 -17.35 -0.77
C LEU A 161 -23.00 -17.37 0.46
N SER A 162 -22.85 -16.40 1.35
CA SER A 162 -23.72 -16.24 2.52
C SER A 162 -25.19 -16.08 2.11
N GLY A 163 -25.47 -15.24 1.10
CA GLY A 163 -26.82 -15.05 0.57
C GLY A 163 -27.42 -16.32 -0.03
N THR A 164 -26.59 -17.19 -0.62
CA THR A 164 -27.05 -18.49 -1.16
C THR A 164 -27.49 -19.42 -0.03
N VAL A 165 -26.78 -19.43 1.09
CA VAL A 165 -27.13 -20.21 2.28
C VAL A 165 -28.38 -19.64 2.96
N ASP A 166 -28.43 -18.33 3.15
CA ASP A 166 -29.57 -17.61 3.73
C ASP A 166 -30.86 -17.80 2.88
N ALA A 167 -30.75 -17.95 1.56
CA ALA A 167 -31.89 -18.20 0.67
C ALA A 167 -32.53 -19.61 0.88
N LYS A 168 -31.78 -20.57 1.41
CA LYS A 168 -32.26 -21.89 1.75
C LYS A 168 -33.11 -21.89 3.02
N ASP A 169 -32.87 -20.94 3.90
CA ASP A 169 -33.53 -20.80 5.21
C ASP A 169 -34.34 -19.49 5.22
N HIS A 170 -35.69 -19.61 5.11
CA HIS A 170 -36.60 -18.48 5.05
C HIS A 170 -36.53 -17.54 6.29
N TYR A 171 -36.14 -18.07 7.44
CA TYR A 171 -36.04 -17.33 8.69
C TYR A 171 -34.76 -16.49 8.80
N THR A 172 -33.76 -16.82 7.99
CA THR A 172 -32.40 -16.24 8.12
C THR A 172 -32.06 -15.17 7.09
N LYS A 173 -33.01 -14.68 6.28
CA LYS A 173 -32.73 -13.64 5.30
C LYS A 173 -31.94 -12.48 5.90
N GLY A 174 -30.70 -12.32 5.46
CA GLY A 174 -29.74 -11.33 5.95
C GLY A 174 -29.24 -11.56 7.38
N HIS A 175 -29.45 -12.74 7.96
CA HIS A 175 -28.95 -13.12 9.28
C HIS A 175 -27.43 -13.04 9.32
N SER A 176 -26.75 -13.73 8.44
CA SER A 176 -25.30 -13.80 8.39
C SER A 176 -24.66 -12.41 8.26
N PHE A 177 -25.29 -11.51 7.47
CA PHE A 177 -24.84 -10.13 7.37
C PHE A 177 -25.01 -9.35 8.70
N ARG A 178 -26.13 -9.52 9.39
CA ARG A 178 -26.33 -8.88 10.70
C ARG A 178 -25.35 -9.38 11.74
N VAL A 179 -25.14 -10.71 11.81
CA VAL A 179 -24.16 -11.33 12.70
C VAL A 179 -22.76 -10.74 12.44
N ALA A 180 -22.32 -10.74 11.19
CA ALA A 180 -21.02 -10.17 10.81
C ALA A 180 -20.89 -8.72 11.27
N LYS A 181 -21.91 -7.89 11.02
CA LYS A 181 -21.89 -6.47 11.39
C LYS A 181 -21.83 -6.25 12.90
N TYR A 182 -22.60 -7.01 13.67
CA TYR A 182 -22.59 -6.89 15.14
C TYR A 182 -21.28 -7.40 15.74
N SER A 183 -20.74 -8.49 15.23
CA SER A 183 -19.45 -9.03 15.68
C SER A 183 -18.31 -8.04 15.45
N VAL A 184 -18.28 -7.37 14.31
CA VAL A 184 -17.31 -6.31 14.02
C VAL A 184 -17.45 -5.14 14.98
N GLU A 185 -18.68 -4.69 15.26
CA GLU A 185 -18.90 -3.56 16.18
C GLU A 185 -18.44 -3.91 17.61
N ILE A 186 -18.65 -5.15 18.05
CA ILE A 186 -18.13 -5.65 19.34
C ILE A 186 -16.60 -5.66 19.33
N ALA A 187 -15.99 -6.23 18.29
CA ALA A 187 -14.53 -6.29 18.14
C ALA A 187 -13.90 -4.89 18.13
N ARG A 188 -14.52 -3.94 17.44
CA ARG A 188 -14.08 -2.53 17.39
C ARG A 188 -14.08 -1.91 18.78
N ARG A 189 -15.14 -2.13 19.58
CA ARG A 189 -15.23 -1.62 20.96
C ARG A 189 -14.22 -2.27 21.89
N LEU A 190 -13.82 -3.51 21.63
CA LEU A 190 -12.78 -4.23 22.36
C LEU A 190 -11.36 -3.84 21.92
N GLY A 191 -11.19 -2.91 20.96
CA GLY A 191 -9.89 -2.44 20.51
C GLY A 191 -9.15 -3.37 19.54
N TYR A 192 -9.86 -4.29 18.89
CA TYR A 192 -9.25 -5.14 17.87
C TYR A 192 -8.76 -4.32 16.65
N SER A 193 -7.65 -4.73 16.05
CA SER A 193 -7.11 -4.09 14.85
C SER A 193 -8.09 -4.15 13.67
N GLU A 194 -7.95 -3.24 12.70
CA GLU A 194 -8.78 -3.23 11.49
C GLU A 194 -8.73 -4.58 10.76
N GLN A 195 -7.55 -5.21 10.67
CA GLN A 195 -7.39 -6.52 10.07
C GLN A 195 -8.22 -7.58 10.82
N ASN A 196 -8.14 -7.63 12.15
CA ASN A 196 -8.93 -8.57 12.93
C ASN A 196 -10.45 -8.33 12.81
N GLN A 197 -10.86 -7.07 12.65
CA GLN A 197 -12.26 -6.73 12.40
C GLN A 197 -12.73 -7.23 11.02
N GLU A 198 -11.90 -7.13 9.99
CA GLU A 198 -12.18 -7.72 8.66
C GLU A 198 -12.28 -9.25 8.73
N ASP A 199 -11.39 -9.89 9.46
CA ASP A 199 -11.41 -11.35 9.65
C ASP A 199 -12.68 -11.80 10.37
N ILE A 200 -13.06 -11.11 11.45
CA ILE A 200 -14.31 -11.37 12.20
C ILE A 200 -15.55 -11.14 11.30
N TYR A 201 -15.52 -10.13 10.45
CA TYR A 201 -16.58 -9.90 9.47
C TYR A 201 -16.76 -11.11 8.54
N ALA A 202 -15.67 -11.63 8.00
CA ALA A 202 -15.69 -12.81 7.14
C ALA A 202 -16.19 -14.06 7.87
N MET A 203 -15.74 -14.26 9.12
CA MET A 203 -16.22 -15.35 9.99
C MET A 203 -17.74 -15.26 10.20
N GLY A 204 -18.25 -14.08 10.56
CA GLY A 204 -19.66 -13.85 10.77
C GLY A 204 -20.52 -14.04 9.52
N LEU A 205 -19.99 -13.70 8.33
CA LEU A 205 -20.70 -13.96 7.06
C LEU A 205 -20.80 -15.44 6.73
N LEU A 206 -19.80 -16.24 7.03
CA LEU A 206 -19.67 -17.62 6.58
C LEU A 206 -19.87 -18.65 7.68
N HIS A 207 -20.24 -18.24 8.93
CA HIS A 207 -20.38 -19.15 10.05
C HIS A 207 -21.37 -20.31 9.78
N ASP A 208 -22.43 -20.00 9.07
CA ASP A 208 -23.53 -20.91 8.73
C ASP A 208 -23.39 -21.60 7.36
N VAL A 209 -22.25 -21.46 6.67
CA VAL A 209 -22.06 -22.00 5.31
C VAL A 209 -22.36 -23.51 5.23
N GLY A 210 -22.15 -24.24 6.29
CA GLY A 210 -22.41 -25.68 6.38
C GLY A 210 -23.86 -26.06 6.29
N LYS A 211 -24.84 -25.16 6.46
CA LYS A 211 -26.26 -25.38 6.23
C LYS A 211 -26.57 -25.80 4.79
N ILE A 212 -25.63 -25.61 3.87
CA ILE A 212 -25.76 -26.17 2.51
C ILE A 212 -25.92 -27.69 2.52
N GLY A 213 -25.33 -28.40 3.49
CA GLY A 213 -25.43 -29.85 3.66
C GLY A 213 -26.72 -30.35 4.32
N VAL A 214 -27.50 -29.47 4.98
CA VAL A 214 -28.75 -29.85 5.65
C VAL A 214 -29.90 -29.90 4.65
N ALA A 215 -30.79 -30.88 4.75
CA ALA A 215 -31.96 -31.00 3.87
C ALA A 215 -32.90 -29.79 4.03
N GLY A 216 -33.42 -29.26 2.90
CA GLY A 216 -34.21 -28.01 2.91
C GLY A 216 -35.55 -28.12 3.62
N ASP A 217 -36.15 -29.27 3.64
CA ASP A 217 -37.37 -29.60 4.37
C ASP A 217 -37.17 -29.60 5.89
N ILE A 218 -36.00 -30.02 6.37
CA ILE A 218 -35.63 -29.96 7.78
C ILE A 218 -35.43 -28.47 8.20
N ILE A 219 -34.73 -27.69 7.40
CA ILE A 219 -34.46 -26.26 7.70
C ILE A 219 -35.77 -25.44 7.72
N ARG A 220 -36.71 -25.77 6.83
CA ARG A 220 -38.00 -25.04 6.67
C ARG A 220 -39.13 -25.59 7.49
N LYS A 221 -38.87 -26.55 8.37
CA LYS A 221 -39.90 -27.21 9.16
C LYS A 221 -40.47 -26.27 10.23
N ASP A 222 -41.77 -26.01 10.18
CA ASP A 222 -42.48 -25.12 11.12
C ASP A 222 -42.92 -25.86 12.41
N THR A 223 -42.74 -27.19 12.47
CA THR A 223 -43.06 -28.01 13.63
C THR A 223 -41.80 -28.35 14.43
N LYS A 224 -41.98 -28.92 15.62
CA LYS A 224 -40.81 -29.37 16.41
C LYS A 224 -40.01 -30.42 15.60
N LEU A 225 -38.69 -30.23 15.64
CA LEU A 225 -37.74 -31.19 15.06
C LEU A 225 -37.74 -32.47 15.90
N THR A 226 -37.58 -33.61 15.21
CA THR A 226 -37.20 -34.85 15.89
C THR A 226 -35.75 -34.78 16.37
N ASP A 227 -35.34 -35.65 17.27
CA ASP A 227 -33.95 -35.69 17.74
C ASP A 227 -32.96 -35.97 16.59
N GLU A 228 -33.34 -36.77 15.63
CA GLU A 228 -32.55 -37.10 14.45
C GLU A 228 -32.39 -35.85 13.53
N GLU A 229 -33.49 -35.15 13.25
CA GLU A 229 -33.48 -33.89 12.48
C GLU A 229 -32.64 -32.81 13.17
N TYR A 230 -32.73 -32.72 14.50
CA TYR A 230 -31.95 -31.80 15.28
C TYR A 230 -30.45 -32.11 15.23
N GLN A 231 -30.07 -33.40 15.29
CA GLN A 231 -28.68 -33.80 15.10
C GLN A 231 -28.18 -33.47 13.69
N ASN A 232 -29.00 -33.67 12.66
CA ASN A 232 -28.66 -33.30 11.28
C ASN A 232 -28.37 -31.79 11.14
N ILE A 233 -29.18 -30.94 11.79
CA ILE A 233 -28.90 -29.51 11.79
C ILE A 233 -27.57 -29.21 12.50
N LYS A 234 -27.26 -29.82 13.62
CA LYS A 234 -25.99 -29.62 14.32
C LYS A 234 -24.76 -29.92 13.48
N GLU A 235 -24.87 -30.86 12.55
CA GLU A 235 -23.76 -31.23 11.65
C GLU A 235 -23.33 -30.12 10.70
N HIS A 236 -24.13 -29.01 10.57
CA HIS A 236 -23.72 -27.88 9.75
C HIS A 236 -22.40 -27.24 10.25
N THR A 237 -22.09 -27.28 11.55
CA THR A 237 -20.85 -26.75 12.09
C THR A 237 -19.64 -27.56 11.60
N ILE A 238 -19.78 -28.88 11.55
CA ILE A 238 -18.74 -29.80 11.04
C ILE A 238 -18.58 -29.63 9.53
N THR A 239 -19.70 -29.59 8.82
CA THR A 239 -19.73 -29.37 7.37
C THR A 239 -19.11 -28.03 7.00
N GLY A 240 -19.49 -26.96 7.71
CA GLY A 240 -18.91 -25.62 7.54
C GLY A 240 -17.39 -25.59 7.78
N TYR A 241 -16.95 -26.22 8.87
CA TYR A 241 -15.51 -26.40 9.14
C TYR A 241 -14.80 -27.10 7.97
N ASN A 242 -15.35 -28.21 7.49
CA ASN A 242 -14.74 -29.00 6.41
C ASN A 242 -14.66 -28.23 5.08
N ILE A 243 -15.65 -27.40 4.79
CA ILE A 243 -15.66 -26.52 3.62
C ILE A 243 -14.58 -25.43 3.79
N LEU A 244 -14.56 -24.72 4.92
CA LEU A 244 -13.74 -23.53 5.11
C LEU A 244 -12.27 -23.81 5.48
N LYS A 245 -11.95 -25.00 6.01
CA LYS A 245 -10.55 -25.37 6.33
C LYS A 245 -9.62 -25.42 5.12
N THR A 246 -10.19 -25.47 3.91
CA THR A 246 -9.42 -25.39 2.66
C THR A 246 -8.88 -23.99 2.38
N ILE A 247 -9.45 -22.96 3.04
CA ILE A 247 -9.03 -21.56 2.93
C ILE A 247 -7.92 -21.31 3.96
N THR A 248 -6.69 -21.63 3.60
CA THR A 248 -5.52 -21.53 4.51
C THR A 248 -5.10 -20.11 4.80
N ALA A 249 -5.45 -19.16 3.92
CA ALA A 249 -5.11 -17.73 4.09
C ALA A 249 -5.88 -17.06 5.25
N LEU A 250 -7.01 -17.62 5.68
CA LEU A 250 -7.82 -17.13 6.79
C LEU A 250 -8.36 -18.30 7.62
N PRO A 251 -7.50 -18.94 8.43
CA PRO A 251 -7.86 -20.16 9.19
C PRO A 251 -8.99 -19.94 10.22
N GLY A 252 -9.17 -18.71 10.68
CA GLY A 252 -10.27 -18.32 11.56
C GLY A 252 -11.66 -18.60 10.99
N LEU A 253 -11.84 -18.62 9.67
CA LEU A 253 -13.13 -18.97 9.04
C LEU A 253 -13.62 -20.35 9.47
N ALA A 254 -12.75 -21.36 9.40
CA ALA A 254 -13.10 -22.71 9.78
C ALA A 254 -13.41 -22.80 11.28
N ILE A 255 -12.63 -22.13 12.11
CA ILE A 255 -12.84 -22.06 13.57
C ILE A 255 -14.19 -21.41 13.89
N GLY A 256 -14.51 -20.28 13.26
CA GLY A 256 -15.80 -19.60 13.41
C GLY A 256 -16.97 -20.50 13.05
N ALA A 257 -16.91 -21.20 11.91
CA ALA A 257 -17.96 -22.12 11.51
C ALA A 257 -18.08 -23.35 12.44
N ARG A 258 -16.96 -23.80 13.02
CA ARG A 258 -16.97 -24.98 13.90
C ARG A 258 -17.60 -24.71 15.26
N TRP A 259 -17.32 -23.54 15.86
CA TRP A 259 -17.51 -23.28 17.28
C TRP A 259 -18.54 -22.18 17.60
N HIS A 260 -19.27 -21.62 16.62
CA HIS A 260 -20.19 -20.50 16.85
C HIS A 260 -21.41 -20.84 17.70
N HIS A 261 -21.68 -22.13 17.95
CA HIS A 261 -22.73 -22.60 18.85
C HIS A 261 -22.21 -23.07 20.21
N GLU A 262 -20.90 -23.04 20.40
CA GLU A 262 -20.34 -23.42 21.70
C GLU A 262 -20.65 -22.37 22.76
N ARG A 263 -20.84 -22.85 23.98
CA ARG A 263 -21.05 -21.97 25.14
C ARG A 263 -19.73 -21.41 25.60
N PHE A 264 -19.81 -20.24 26.22
CA PHE A 264 -18.65 -19.56 26.81
C PHE A 264 -18.26 -20.17 28.16
N ASP A 265 -19.23 -20.74 28.89
CA ASP A 265 -19.12 -21.35 30.22
C ASP A 265 -18.92 -22.88 30.19
#